data_c14285250f16ff620bd46c51f4770e14
#
_entry.id   c14285250f16ff620bd46c51f4770e14
#
_cell.length_a   1.000
_cell.length_b   1.000
_cell.length_c   1.000
_cell.angle_alpha   90.00
_cell.angle_beta   90.00
_cell.angle_gamma   90.00
#
_symmetry.space_group_name_H-M   'P 1'
#
loop_
_entity.id
_entity.type
_entity.pdbx_description
1 polymer ?
#
loop_
_entity_poly.entity_id
_entity_poly.type
_entity_poly.pdbx_seq_one_letter_code
_entity_poly.pdbx_strand_id
1 'polypeptide(L)'
;MKISSLNFKNNLRGSAVLSLIHGKEMILKNEVKDFLTKDFADQGYDETIIFEANESDGLLSAIQNNLGGGLFGSQIIIKVVHSEGRFPKSLSEILEKIDLDNMNNIKIVIDSISESISPNTKWIKDNKEFIQIIECTKLKPLDEKKWLREKLNFLDKNDADRVAKHLFESVSYTHLTLPTMMSV
;
A
#
# COMPACT_ATOMS: atom_id res chain seq x y z
N MET A 1 6.94 -2.30 -11.10
CA MET A 1 6.88 -0.86 -11.49
C MET A 1 6.74 -0.03 -10.21
N LYS A 2 7.50 1.06 -10.07
CA LYS A 2 7.41 1.97 -8.93
C LYS A 2 6.35 3.03 -9.22
N ILE A 3 5.40 3.21 -8.33
CA ILE A 3 4.24 4.09 -8.47
C ILE A 3 4.30 5.13 -7.35
N SER A 4 4.13 6.41 -7.69
CA SER A 4 3.97 7.46 -6.66
C SER A 4 2.59 7.35 -6.01
N SER A 5 2.52 7.61 -4.70
CA SER A 5 1.27 7.68 -3.95
C SER A 5 0.26 8.68 -4.50
N LEU A 6 0.67 9.68 -5.26
CA LEU A 6 -0.24 10.64 -5.91
C LEU A 6 -0.98 10.07 -7.12
N ASN A 7 -0.36 9.12 -7.81
CA ASN A 7 -0.88 8.59 -9.08
C ASN A 7 -1.28 7.12 -8.98
N PHE A 8 -1.29 6.56 -7.77
CA PHE A 8 -1.48 5.13 -7.60
C PHE A 8 -2.84 4.66 -8.13
N LYS A 9 -3.91 5.40 -7.87
CA LYS A 9 -5.28 5.02 -8.29
C LYS A 9 -5.41 4.74 -9.79
N ASN A 10 -4.66 5.49 -10.61
CA ASN A 10 -4.71 5.36 -12.07
C ASN A 10 -3.65 4.39 -12.62
N ASN A 11 -2.73 3.91 -11.77
CA ASN A 11 -1.59 3.10 -12.19
C ASN A 11 -1.51 1.75 -11.49
N LEU A 12 -2.52 1.40 -10.68
CA LEU A 12 -2.60 0.08 -10.08
C LEU A 12 -2.76 -0.99 -11.15
N ARG A 13 -2.07 -2.09 -10.95
CA ARG A 13 -2.20 -3.27 -11.80
C ARG A 13 -3.20 -4.23 -11.18
N GLY A 14 -4.31 -4.49 -11.86
CA GLY A 14 -5.29 -5.49 -11.41
C GLY A 14 -4.70 -6.90 -11.26
N SER A 15 -3.65 -7.22 -12.06
CA SER A 15 -2.91 -8.48 -11.97
C SER A 15 -1.90 -8.55 -10.82
N ALA A 16 -1.64 -7.46 -10.09
CA ALA A 16 -0.68 -7.51 -8.99
C ALA A 16 -1.19 -8.38 -7.85
N VAL A 17 -0.38 -9.34 -7.46
CA VAL A 17 -0.60 -10.22 -6.30
C VAL A 17 -0.01 -9.59 -5.04
N LEU A 18 1.15 -8.93 -5.15
CA LEU A 18 1.85 -8.30 -4.06
C LEU A 18 1.91 -6.77 -4.25
N SER A 19 1.41 -6.05 -3.25
CA SER A 19 1.49 -4.59 -3.15
C SER A 19 2.47 -4.22 -2.03
N LEU A 20 3.61 -3.63 -2.38
CA LEU A 20 4.59 -3.13 -1.44
C LEU A 20 4.40 -1.62 -1.27
N ILE A 21 3.92 -1.20 -0.12
CA ILE A 21 3.78 0.21 0.27
C ILE A 21 4.97 0.55 1.13
N HIS A 22 5.78 1.54 0.74
CA HIS A 22 6.94 1.92 1.52
C HIS A 22 7.09 3.44 1.66
N GLY A 23 7.74 3.86 2.73
CA GLY A 23 7.95 5.26 3.08
C GLY A 23 7.46 5.60 4.48
N LYS A 24 7.69 6.84 4.91
CA LYS A 24 7.37 7.32 6.26
C LYS A 24 6.10 8.19 6.32
N GLU A 25 5.53 8.56 5.17
CA GLU A 25 4.38 9.46 5.13
C GLU A 25 3.08 8.69 5.41
N MET A 26 2.68 8.66 6.68
CA MET A 26 1.56 7.86 7.18
C MET A 26 0.24 8.21 6.52
N ILE A 27 -0.02 9.48 6.24
CA ILE A 27 -1.27 9.92 5.59
C ILE A 27 -1.37 9.30 4.19
N LEU A 28 -0.30 9.38 3.41
CA LEU A 28 -0.25 8.81 2.07
C LEU A 28 -0.35 7.28 2.10
N LYS A 29 0.31 6.63 3.07
CA LYS A 29 0.22 5.18 3.28
C LYS A 29 -1.20 4.74 3.61
N ASN A 30 -1.89 5.47 4.50
CA ASN A 30 -3.26 5.16 4.87
C ASN A 30 -4.20 5.29 3.67
N GLU A 31 -4.09 6.34 2.87
CA GLU A 31 -4.87 6.46 1.63
C GLU A 31 -4.70 5.28 0.67
N VAL A 32 -3.45 4.84 0.49
CA VAL A 32 -3.15 3.69 -0.35
C VAL A 32 -3.75 2.41 0.24
N LYS A 33 -3.60 2.19 1.56
CA LYS A 33 -4.14 1.00 2.24
C LYS A 33 -5.66 0.95 2.19
N ASP A 34 -6.33 2.08 2.44
CA ASP A 34 -7.80 2.18 2.39
C ASP A 34 -8.32 1.88 0.99
N PHE A 35 -7.66 2.45 -0.02
CA PHE A 35 -8.03 2.19 -1.41
C PHE A 35 -7.83 0.71 -1.79
N LEU A 36 -6.65 0.13 -1.49
CA LEU A 36 -6.38 -1.28 -1.78
C LEU A 36 -7.34 -2.22 -1.05
N THR A 37 -7.67 -1.91 0.20
CA THR A 37 -8.62 -2.70 0.98
C THR A 37 -10.00 -2.70 0.32
N LYS A 38 -10.47 -1.53 -0.14
CA LYS A 38 -11.74 -1.41 -0.85
C LYS A 38 -11.70 -2.12 -2.22
N ASP A 39 -10.65 -1.88 -2.99
CA ASP A 39 -10.47 -2.51 -4.31
C ASP A 39 -10.44 -4.04 -4.23
N PHE A 40 -9.79 -4.59 -3.21
CA PHE A 40 -9.77 -6.03 -2.98
C PHE A 40 -11.10 -6.57 -2.48
N ALA A 41 -11.81 -5.84 -1.62
CA ALA A 41 -13.16 -6.22 -1.19
C ALA A 41 -14.13 -6.26 -2.39
N ASP A 42 -14.05 -5.30 -3.30
CA ASP A 42 -14.84 -5.27 -4.55
C ASP A 42 -14.50 -6.45 -5.49
N GLN A 43 -13.30 -7.05 -5.36
CA GLN A 43 -12.86 -8.26 -6.05
C GLN A 43 -13.24 -9.57 -5.31
N GLY A 44 -13.85 -9.48 -4.12
CA GLY A 44 -14.28 -10.64 -3.33
C GLY A 44 -13.29 -11.13 -2.27
N TYR A 45 -12.21 -10.36 -2.00
CA TYR A 45 -11.28 -10.65 -0.90
C TYR A 45 -11.85 -10.08 0.41
N ASP A 46 -12.45 -10.90 1.24
CA ASP A 46 -13.17 -10.52 2.46
C ASP A 46 -12.45 -10.91 3.75
N GLU A 47 -11.53 -11.87 3.70
CA GLU A 47 -10.74 -12.31 4.84
C GLU A 47 -9.38 -11.62 4.87
N THR A 48 -8.96 -11.15 6.06
CA THR A 48 -7.64 -10.52 6.24
C THR A 48 -6.88 -11.19 7.38
N ILE A 49 -5.64 -11.61 7.11
CA ILE A 49 -4.68 -12.11 8.08
C ILE A 49 -3.54 -11.10 8.19
N ILE A 50 -3.11 -10.76 9.41
CA ILE A 50 -2.07 -9.74 9.65
C ILE A 50 -0.88 -10.41 10.32
N PHE A 51 0.32 -10.12 9.82
CA PHE A 51 1.60 -10.56 10.38
C PHE A 51 2.52 -9.36 10.59
N GLU A 52 3.33 -9.43 11.65
CA GLU A 52 4.52 -8.59 11.75
C GLU A 52 5.62 -9.12 10.82
N ALA A 53 6.47 -8.24 10.31
CA ALA A 53 7.48 -8.59 9.31
C ALA A 53 8.56 -9.57 9.81
N ASN A 54 8.66 -9.78 11.12
CA ASN A 54 9.53 -10.76 11.77
C ASN A 54 8.89 -12.13 12.00
N GLU A 55 7.57 -12.26 11.77
CA GLU A 55 6.81 -13.51 11.93
C GLU A 55 6.87 -14.38 10.66
N SER A 56 8.08 -14.63 10.18
CA SER A 56 8.34 -15.27 8.90
C SER A 56 7.73 -16.68 8.75
N ASP A 57 7.79 -17.50 9.80
CA ASP A 57 7.28 -18.87 9.75
C ASP A 57 5.75 -18.91 9.68
N GLY A 58 5.09 -18.03 10.43
CA GLY A 58 3.64 -17.86 10.38
C GLY A 58 3.15 -17.41 9.02
N LEU A 59 3.84 -16.45 8.42
CA LEU A 59 3.54 -15.94 7.09
C LEU A 59 3.66 -17.05 6.03
N LEU A 60 4.76 -17.81 6.03
CA LEU A 60 4.95 -18.89 5.06
C LEU A 60 3.89 -19.97 5.20
N SER A 61 3.56 -20.36 6.43
CA SER A 61 2.51 -21.34 6.73
C SER A 61 1.13 -20.85 6.26
N ALA A 62 0.80 -19.57 6.50
CA ALA A 62 -0.46 -19.00 6.05
C ALA A 62 -0.58 -18.99 4.52
N ILE A 63 0.49 -18.64 3.82
CA ILE A 63 0.53 -18.71 2.35
C ILE A 63 0.31 -20.15 1.88
N GLN A 64 1.06 -21.10 2.39
CA GLN A 64 0.98 -22.51 1.99
C GLN A 64 -0.39 -23.13 2.25
N ASN A 65 -0.99 -22.85 3.39
CA ASN A 65 -2.30 -23.40 3.77
C ASN A 65 -3.45 -22.86 2.91
N ASN A 66 -3.26 -21.69 2.29
CA ASN A 66 -4.27 -21.02 1.47
C ASN A 66 -3.98 -21.12 -0.04
N LEU A 67 -2.83 -21.66 -0.44
CA LEU A 67 -2.55 -21.92 -1.85
C LEU A 67 -3.55 -22.95 -2.40
N GLY A 68 -4.18 -22.60 -3.52
CA GLY A 68 -5.10 -23.50 -4.20
C GLY A 68 -6.57 -23.38 -3.81
N GLY A 69 -6.90 -22.45 -2.88
CA GLY A 69 -8.27 -22.24 -2.41
C GLY A 69 -8.90 -23.56 -1.91
N GLY A 70 -9.29 -23.63 -0.64
CA GLY A 70 -10.05 -24.79 -0.14
C GLY A 70 -11.31 -25.03 -0.98
N LEU A 71 -12.04 -26.09 -0.69
CA LEU A 71 -13.31 -26.49 -1.35
C LEU A 71 -14.35 -25.35 -1.52
N PHE A 72 -14.19 -24.24 -0.81
CA PHE A 72 -15.03 -23.04 -0.83
C PHE A 72 -14.33 -21.79 -1.35
N GLY A 73 -13.05 -21.89 -1.81
CA GLY A 73 -12.39 -20.81 -2.55
C GLY A 73 -12.27 -19.48 -1.82
N SER A 74 -11.97 -19.46 -0.51
CA SER A 74 -11.78 -18.21 0.24
C SER A 74 -10.70 -17.35 -0.42
N GLN A 75 -11.03 -16.11 -0.70
CA GLN A 75 -10.10 -15.10 -1.19
C GLN A 75 -9.59 -14.32 0.00
N ILE A 76 -8.27 -14.33 0.25
CA ILE A 76 -7.67 -13.75 1.43
C ILE A 76 -6.69 -12.63 1.11
N ILE A 77 -6.61 -11.66 2.02
CA ILE A 77 -5.59 -10.61 2.05
C ILE A 77 -4.62 -10.93 3.16
N ILE A 78 -3.34 -11.07 2.86
CA ILE A 78 -2.27 -11.18 3.84
C ILE A 78 -1.60 -9.82 3.97
N LYS A 79 -1.72 -9.19 5.13
CA LYS A 79 -1.07 -7.91 5.45
C LYS A 79 0.17 -8.17 6.29
N VAL A 80 1.32 -7.65 5.83
CA VAL A 80 2.60 -7.73 6.56
C VAL A 80 3.00 -6.32 6.97
N VAL A 81 3.16 -6.10 8.27
CA VAL A 81 3.52 -4.81 8.85
C VAL A 81 5.01 -4.81 9.21
N HIS A 82 5.75 -3.86 8.64
CA HIS A 82 7.14 -3.59 8.97
C HIS A 82 7.25 -2.17 9.54
N SER A 83 7.27 -2.10 10.88
CA SER A 83 7.15 -0.86 11.66
C SER A 83 8.48 -0.25 12.08
N GLU A 84 9.61 -0.99 12.01
CA GLU A 84 10.90 -0.50 12.49
C GLU A 84 12.11 -1.17 11.79
N GLY A 85 13.21 -0.46 11.78
CA GLY A 85 14.50 -0.99 11.33
C GLY A 85 14.65 -1.12 9.82
N ARG A 86 15.55 -2.03 9.42
CA ARG A 86 15.78 -2.38 8.02
C ARG A 86 14.78 -3.45 7.59
N PHE A 87 14.41 -3.44 6.31
CA PHE A 87 13.57 -4.49 5.74
C PHE A 87 14.14 -5.87 6.07
N PRO A 88 13.36 -6.77 6.72
CA PRO A 88 13.88 -8.02 7.26
C PRO A 88 14.41 -8.95 6.16
N LYS A 89 15.57 -9.56 6.44
CA LYS A 89 16.17 -10.53 5.51
C LYS A 89 15.31 -11.79 5.41
N SER A 90 14.77 -12.27 6.54
CA SER A 90 13.85 -13.42 6.57
C SER A 90 12.62 -13.22 5.69
N LEU A 91 12.00 -12.03 5.73
CA LEU A 91 10.88 -11.69 4.85
C LEU A 91 11.32 -11.70 3.37
N SER A 92 12.48 -11.14 3.04
CA SER A 92 13.01 -11.18 1.67
C SER A 92 13.24 -12.61 1.19
N GLU A 93 13.76 -13.49 2.04
CA GLU A 93 13.99 -14.92 1.72
C GLU A 93 12.69 -15.69 1.48
N ILE A 94 11.62 -15.36 2.20
CA ILE A 94 10.28 -15.91 1.94
C ILE A 94 9.76 -15.43 0.60
N LEU A 95 9.84 -14.13 0.34
CA LEU A 95 9.38 -13.53 -0.92
C LEU A 95 10.16 -14.03 -2.16
N GLU A 96 11.37 -14.55 -1.97
CA GLU A 96 12.12 -15.24 -3.03
C GLU A 96 11.66 -16.67 -3.29
N LYS A 97 11.05 -17.33 -2.30
CA LYS A 97 10.63 -18.73 -2.37
C LYS A 97 9.19 -18.94 -2.81
N ILE A 98 8.34 -17.92 -2.62
CA ILE A 98 6.92 -18.02 -2.96
C ILE A 98 6.74 -17.83 -4.47
N ASP A 99 5.82 -18.58 -5.03
CA ASP A 99 5.42 -18.50 -6.43
C ASP A 99 4.17 -17.61 -6.57
N LEU A 100 4.40 -16.33 -6.88
CA LEU A 100 3.33 -15.33 -6.99
C LEU A 100 2.40 -15.60 -8.19
N ASP A 101 2.86 -16.31 -9.22
CA ASP A 101 2.04 -16.64 -10.41
C ASP A 101 0.88 -17.59 -10.06
N ASN A 102 1.10 -18.48 -9.09
CA ASN A 102 0.10 -19.44 -8.65
C ASN A 102 -0.83 -18.95 -7.51
N MET A 103 -0.73 -17.65 -7.13
CA MET A 103 -1.53 -17.07 -6.03
C MET A 103 -2.80 -16.38 -6.55
N ASN A 104 -3.75 -17.15 -7.08
CA ASN A 104 -4.98 -16.58 -7.65
C ASN A 104 -6.00 -16.10 -6.60
N ASN A 105 -5.93 -16.66 -5.39
CA ASN A 105 -6.85 -16.38 -4.28
C ASN A 105 -6.20 -15.65 -3.10
N ILE A 106 -4.95 -15.20 -3.25
CA ILE A 106 -4.21 -14.50 -2.20
C ILE A 106 -3.74 -13.13 -2.73
N LYS A 107 -3.99 -12.07 -1.98
CA LYS A 107 -3.35 -10.76 -2.15
C LYS A 107 -2.42 -10.51 -0.98
N ILE A 108 -1.21 -10.04 -1.24
CA ILE A 108 -0.23 -9.70 -0.20
C ILE A 108 -0.03 -8.18 -0.20
N VAL A 109 -0.18 -7.55 0.96
CA VAL A 109 0.09 -6.13 1.17
C VAL A 109 1.20 -6.00 2.20
N ILE A 110 2.34 -5.48 1.81
CA ILE A 110 3.45 -5.18 2.73
C ILE A 110 3.47 -3.68 3.01
N ASP A 111 3.22 -3.31 4.25
CA ASP A 111 3.30 -1.94 4.74
C ASP A 111 4.65 -1.72 5.42
N SER A 112 5.60 -1.08 4.75
CA SER A 112 6.97 -0.90 5.23
C SER A 112 7.30 0.55 5.53
N ILE A 113 7.98 0.79 6.67
CA ILE A 113 8.53 2.11 7.03
C ILE A 113 9.82 2.45 6.27
N SER A 114 10.39 1.50 5.55
CA SER A 114 11.63 1.73 4.78
C SER A 114 11.47 2.88 3.79
N GLU A 115 12.35 3.86 3.82
CA GLU A 115 12.29 5.01 2.90
C GLU A 115 12.64 4.62 1.47
N SER A 116 13.48 3.62 1.31
CA SER A 116 13.86 3.13 -0.02
C SER A 116 13.95 1.60 -0.05
N ILE A 117 13.42 1.03 -1.11
CA ILE A 117 13.58 -0.39 -1.41
C ILE A 117 14.13 -0.48 -2.83
N SER A 118 15.23 -1.23 -2.98
CA SER A 118 15.88 -1.37 -4.28
C SER A 118 15.00 -2.20 -5.23
N PRO A 119 14.65 -1.68 -6.40
CA PRO A 119 13.93 -2.45 -7.41
C PRO A 119 14.76 -3.61 -7.98
N ASN A 120 16.06 -3.61 -7.73
CA ASN A 120 16.99 -4.67 -8.14
C ASN A 120 17.08 -5.83 -7.13
N THR A 121 16.37 -5.74 -6.00
CA THR A 121 16.25 -6.87 -5.06
C THR A 121 15.68 -8.06 -5.81
N LYS A 122 16.27 -9.23 -5.62
CA LYS A 122 16.01 -10.44 -6.42
C LYS A 122 14.53 -10.79 -6.50
N TRP A 123 13.81 -10.88 -5.37
CA TRP A 123 12.39 -11.22 -5.36
C TRP A 123 11.50 -10.19 -6.11
N ILE A 124 11.89 -8.91 -6.15
CA ILE A 124 11.18 -7.87 -6.93
C ILE A 124 11.47 -8.03 -8.41
N LYS A 125 12.73 -8.27 -8.76
CA LYS A 125 13.18 -8.35 -10.15
C LYS A 125 12.59 -9.59 -10.86
N ASP A 126 12.60 -10.72 -10.15
CA ASP A 126 12.14 -11.99 -10.68
C ASP A 126 10.59 -12.03 -10.83
N ASN A 127 9.87 -11.29 -9.98
CA ASN A 127 8.40 -11.27 -9.94
C ASN A 127 7.78 -9.91 -10.31
N LYS A 128 8.47 -9.09 -11.09
CA LYS A 128 8.06 -7.70 -11.39
C LYS A 128 6.66 -7.57 -12.03
N GLU A 129 6.14 -8.61 -12.63
CA GLU A 129 4.81 -8.62 -13.26
C GLU A 129 3.69 -8.74 -12.22
N PHE A 130 3.96 -9.45 -11.13
CA PHE A 130 3.03 -9.70 -10.03
C PHE A 130 3.19 -8.70 -8.87
N ILE A 131 4.20 -7.82 -8.93
CA ILE A 131 4.53 -6.87 -7.85
C ILE A 131 4.29 -5.43 -8.30
N GLN A 132 3.59 -4.68 -7.46
CA GLN A 132 3.54 -3.22 -7.52
C GLN A 132 4.18 -2.61 -6.29
N ILE A 133 4.95 -1.54 -6.50
CA ILE A 133 5.66 -0.83 -5.43
C ILE A 133 5.11 0.59 -5.38
N ILE A 134 4.54 0.96 -4.24
CA ILE A 134 3.92 2.27 -4.03
C ILE A 134 4.76 3.06 -3.04
N GLU A 135 5.29 4.18 -3.50
CA GLU A 135 6.17 5.04 -2.72
C GLU A 135 5.39 6.14 -2.02
N CYS A 136 5.43 6.12 -0.69
CA CYS A 136 4.80 7.07 0.21
C CYS A 136 5.87 7.87 0.96
N THR A 137 6.65 8.64 0.20
CA THR A 137 7.68 9.56 0.72
C THR A 137 7.17 11.00 0.73
N LYS A 138 7.89 11.88 1.41
CA LYS A 138 7.55 13.31 1.47
C LYS A 138 7.34 13.89 0.09
N LEU A 139 6.20 14.53 -0.11
CA LEU A 139 5.86 15.17 -1.37
C LEU A 139 6.74 16.41 -1.63
N LYS A 140 7.00 16.67 -2.90
CA LYS A 140 7.57 17.95 -3.30
C LYS A 140 6.53 19.06 -3.13
N PRO A 141 6.94 20.33 -2.92
CA PRO A 141 6.00 21.43 -2.66
C PRO A 141 4.88 21.58 -3.70
N LEU A 142 5.16 21.34 -4.97
CA LEU A 142 4.14 21.40 -6.03
C LEU A 142 3.16 20.24 -5.95
N ASP A 143 3.66 19.05 -5.65
CA ASP A 143 2.85 17.85 -5.52
C ASP A 143 1.99 17.89 -4.25
N GLU A 144 2.53 18.47 -3.16
CA GLU A 144 1.80 18.70 -1.92
C GLU A 144 0.63 19.66 -2.13
N LYS A 145 0.84 20.77 -2.85
CA LYS A 145 -0.25 21.69 -3.21
C LYS A 145 -1.32 21.03 -4.04
N LYS A 146 -0.93 20.21 -5.01
CA LYS A 146 -1.88 19.46 -5.83
C LYS A 146 -2.70 18.48 -4.99
N TRP A 147 -2.03 17.71 -4.13
CA TRP A 147 -2.67 16.77 -3.20
C TRP A 147 -3.66 17.48 -2.28
N LEU A 148 -3.28 18.63 -1.67
CA LEU A 148 -4.18 19.42 -0.83
C LEU A 148 -5.42 19.88 -1.59
N ARG A 149 -5.29 20.36 -2.81
CA ARG A 149 -6.43 20.74 -3.66
C ARG A 149 -7.36 19.57 -3.95
N GLU A 150 -6.80 18.40 -4.24
CA GLU A 150 -7.59 17.18 -4.45
C GLU A 150 -8.38 16.79 -3.19
N LYS A 151 -7.81 17.02 -2.00
CA LYS A 151 -8.50 16.79 -0.72
C LYS A 151 -9.59 17.80 -0.43
N LEU A 152 -9.50 18.98 -0.98
CA LEU A 152 -10.46 20.07 -0.80
C LEU A 152 -11.48 20.15 -1.94
N ASN A 153 -11.66 19.08 -2.72
CA ASN A 153 -12.55 19.02 -3.87
C ASN A 153 -14.04 19.18 -3.52
N PHE A 154 -14.40 19.11 -2.23
CA PHE A 154 -15.75 19.38 -1.72
C PHE A 154 -16.06 20.89 -1.60
N LEU A 155 -15.02 21.75 -1.72
CA LEU A 155 -15.15 23.21 -1.78
C LEU A 155 -15.21 23.66 -3.24
N ASP A 156 -15.80 24.85 -3.49
CA ASP A 156 -15.62 25.47 -4.79
C ASP A 156 -14.14 25.79 -5.07
N LYS A 157 -13.80 25.97 -6.34
CA LYS A 157 -12.41 26.09 -6.78
C LYS A 157 -11.66 27.25 -6.10
N ASN A 158 -12.30 28.39 -5.92
CA ASN A 158 -11.67 29.57 -5.34
C ASN A 158 -11.40 29.38 -3.83
N ASP A 159 -12.35 28.81 -3.12
CA ASP A 159 -12.20 28.48 -1.70
C ASP A 159 -11.18 27.36 -1.49
N ALA A 160 -11.19 26.31 -2.32
CA ALA A 160 -10.20 25.26 -2.27
C ALA A 160 -8.77 25.80 -2.47
N ASP A 161 -8.56 26.70 -3.43
CA ASP A 161 -7.26 27.32 -3.69
C ASP A 161 -6.81 28.21 -2.53
N ARG A 162 -7.73 28.99 -1.93
CA ARG A 162 -7.44 29.84 -0.79
C ARG A 162 -7.07 29.02 0.45
N VAL A 163 -7.85 28.00 0.75
CA VAL A 163 -7.63 27.12 1.90
C VAL A 163 -6.34 26.30 1.72
N ALA A 164 -6.12 25.73 0.53
CA ALA A 164 -4.90 25.00 0.23
C ALA A 164 -3.64 25.87 0.39
N LYS A 165 -3.69 27.13 -0.07
CA LYS A 165 -2.58 28.06 0.10
C LYS A 165 -2.32 28.33 1.58
N HIS A 166 -3.35 28.61 2.36
CA HIS A 166 -3.23 28.88 3.79
C HIS A 166 -2.66 27.69 4.57
N LEU A 167 -3.17 26.49 4.30
CA LEU A 167 -2.67 25.26 4.91
C LEU A 167 -1.21 24.99 4.54
N PHE A 168 -0.84 25.19 3.29
CA PHE A 168 0.54 25.02 2.84
C PHE A 168 1.52 26.00 3.51
N GLU A 169 1.10 27.25 3.76
CA GLU A 169 1.91 28.26 4.40
C GLU A 169 1.98 28.08 5.94
N SER A 170 0.95 27.50 6.56
CA SER A 170 0.80 27.48 8.01
C SER A 170 1.17 26.15 8.66
N VAL A 171 1.01 25.02 7.96
CA VAL A 171 1.13 23.68 8.56
C VAL A 171 1.74 22.70 7.58
N SER A 172 2.66 21.85 8.07
CA SER A 172 3.11 20.69 7.31
C SER A 172 1.94 19.69 7.14
N TYR A 173 1.72 19.17 5.94
CA TYR A 173 0.64 18.21 5.65
C TYR A 173 0.71 16.94 6.52
N THR A 174 1.89 16.60 7.05
CA THR A 174 2.08 15.46 7.95
C THR A 174 1.31 15.58 9.26
N HIS A 175 0.91 16.81 9.63
CA HIS A 175 0.12 17.09 10.83
C HIS A 175 -1.38 17.30 10.56
N LEU A 176 -1.79 17.25 9.29
CA LEU A 176 -3.19 17.41 8.92
C LEU A 176 -3.93 16.08 9.09
N THR A 177 -4.53 15.89 10.24
CA THR A 177 -5.61 14.91 10.39
C THR A 177 -6.89 15.52 9.87
N LEU A 178 -7.23 15.29 8.60
CA LEU A 178 -8.56 15.62 8.11
C LEU A 178 -9.56 14.67 8.80
N PRO A 179 -10.66 15.19 9.37
CA PRO A 179 -11.67 14.33 9.90
C PRO A 179 -12.19 13.43 8.79
N THR A 180 -12.14 12.13 9.02
CA THR A 180 -12.81 11.17 8.17
C THR A 180 -14.30 11.51 8.24
N MET A 181 -14.87 12.06 7.20
CA MET A 181 -16.32 12.25 7.12
C MET A 181 -16.92 10.85 7.12
N MET A 182 -17.39 10.42 8.28
CA MET A 182 -18.23 9.24 8.40
C MET A 182 -19.51 9.57 7.62
N SER A 183 -19.69 8.86 6.51
CA SER A 183 -20.98 8.85 5.81
C SER A 183 -22.01 8.27 6.79
N VAL A 184 -23.00 9.05 7.10
CA VAL A 184 -24.25 8.60 7.73
C VAL A 184 -25.09 7.88 6.70
#